data_572931279d9d70dac4edd1b409ccb807
#
_entry.id   572931279d9d70dac4edd1b409ccb807
#
_cell.length_a   1.000
_cell.length_b   1.000
_cell.length_c   1.000
_cell.angle_alpha   90.00
_cell.angle_beta   90.00
_cell.angle_gamma   90.00
#
_symmetry.space_group_name_H-M   'P 1'
#
loop_
_entity.id
_entity.type
_entity.pdbx_description
1 polymer ?
#
loop_
_entity_poly.entity_id
_entity_poly.type
_entity_poly.pdbx_seq_one_letter_code
_entity_poly.pdbx_strand_id
1 'polypeptide(L)'
;MASTKVSAGWTLLVMAMRKPRHPPRGPRIGRAHALLALLLSGLPAVAAPTVMIERCHDGDTCRTTSGESIRLACIDAPEMTGPPNAQRLAQASRDYLRELVVGKEVLIRRIGKDRYGRAVAEIYLWPLNIGEEMVASGHARILDRYASQCPWALL
;
A
#
# COMPACT_ATOMS: atom_id res chain seq x y z
N MET A 1 14.89 78.35 -14.72
CA MET A 1 15.88 79.17 -13.99
C MET A 1 16.64 78.25 -13.02
N ALA A 2 17.91 78.51 -12.94
CA ALA A 2 18.90 77.94 -12.07
C ALA A 2 19.48 76.55 -12.43
N SER A 3 20.53 76.66 -13.15
CA SER A 3 21.65 75.76 -13.34
C SER A 3 22.47 75.60 -12.05
N THR A 4 22.91 74.43 -11.75
CA THR A 4 24.14 74.32 -10.92
C THR A 4 24.94 73.07 -11.33
N LYS A 5 26.12 73.36 -11.82
CA LYS A 5 27.23 72.46 -12.13
C LYS A 5 27.78 71.89 -10.83
N VAL A 6 28.18 70.62 -10.79
CA VAL A 6 29.13 70.10 -9.84
C VAL A 6 30.17 69.21 -10.53
N SER A 7 31.37 69.52 -10.24
CA SER A 7 32.65 69.09 -10.77
C SER A 7 33.03 67.66 -10.48
N ALA A 8 33.85 67.13 -11.39
CA ALA A 8 34.57 65.86 -11.31
C ALA A 8 35.60 65.84 -10.17
N GLY A 9 35.59 64.74 -9.38
CA GLY A 9 36.66 64.40 -8.47
C GLY A 9 37.16 62.98 -8.81
N TRP A 10 38.31 62.96 -9.46
CA TRP A 10 39.05 61.72 -9.74
C TRP A 10 39.87 61.32 -8.51
N THR A 11 39.47 60.25 -7.84
CA THR A 11 40.27 59.61 -6.82
C THR A 11 40.77 58.25 -7.33
N LEU A 12 42.04 58.20 -7.67
CA LEU A 12 42.78 57.00 -8.02
C LEU A 12 42.87 56.10 -6.77
N LEU A 13 42.08 55.02 -6.75
CA LEU A 13 42.16 53.98 -5.74
C LEU A 13 43.12 52.88 -6.27
N VAL A 14 44.30 52.80 -5.65
CA VAL A 14 45.30 51.80 -5.93
C VAL A 14 44.75 50.43 -5.48
N MET A 15 44.44 49.56 -6.43
CA MET A 15 44.05 48.18 -6.18
C MET A 15 45.28 47.37 -5.75
N ALA A 16 45.43 47.14 -4.47
CA ALA A 16 46.36 46.14 -3.93
C ALA A 16 45.95 44.73 -4.40
N MET A 17 46.78 44.13 -5.25
CA MET A 17 46.63 42.72 -5.67
C MET A 17 46.76 41.81 -4.44
N ARG A 18 45.60 41.30 -3.94
CA ARG A 18 45.60 40.23 -2.95
C ARG A 18 45.87 38.90 -3.67
N LYS A 19 47.00 38.29 -3.30
CA LYS A 19 47.43 36.95 -3.69
C LYS A 19 46.28 35.93 -3.42
N PRO A 20 45.90 35.05 -4.35
CA PRO A 20 44.86 34.04 -4.11
C PRO A 20 45.30 33.08 -2.99
N ARG A 21 44.46 32.98 -1.95
CA ARG A 21 44.62 31.99 -0.90
C ARG A 21 44.18 30.66 -1.45
N HIS A 22 45.04 29.66 -1.42
CA HIS A 22 44.69 28.28 -1.76
C HIS A 22 43.51 27.81 -0.89
N PRO A 23 42.47 27.13 -1.47
CA PRO A 23 41.41 26.54 -0.67
C PRO A 23 41.99 25.45 0.25
N PRO A 24 41.44 25.27 1.46
CA PRO A 24 41.83 24.20 2.35
C PRO A 24 41.60 22.86 1.69
N ARG A 25 42.58 21.97 1.71
CA ARG A 25 42.43 20.59 1.29
C ARG A 25 41.39 19.93 2.18
N GLY A 26 40.18 19.65 1.61
CA GLY A 26 39.13 18.86 2.26
C GLY A 26 39.64 17.47 2.66
N PRO A 27 39.03 16.85 3.69
CA PRO A 27 39.44 15.53 4.15
C PRO A 27 39.35 14.53 2.99
N ARG A 28 40.46 13.81 2.77
CA ARG A 28 40.52 12.68 1.84
C ARG A 28 39.59 11.59 2.42
N ILE A 29 38.34 11.49 1.91
CA ILE A 29 37.47 10.35 2.19
C ILE A 29 38.16 9.14 1.56
N GLY A 30 38.68 8.28 2.43
CA GLY A 30 39.40 7.09 2.04
C GLY A 30 38.55 6.18 1.18
N ARG A 31 39.13 5.54 0.16
CA ARG A 31 38.52 4.59 -0.78
C ARG A 31 37.74 3.44 -0.11
N ALA A 32 37.95 3.21 1.19
CA ALA A 32 37.28 2.17 1.97
C ALA A 32 35.77 2.43 2.22
N HIS A 33 35.30 3.69 2.23
CA HIS A 33 33.87 4.00 2.47
C HIS A 33 33.00 3.93 1.19
N ALA A 34 33.62 4.02 0.01
CA ALA A 34 32.90 3.92 -1.25
C ALA A 34 32.46 2.50 -1.58
N LEU A 35 33.15 1.47 -1.07
CA LEU A 35 32.81 0.05 -1.30
C LEU A 35 31.63 -0.44 -0.42
N LEU A 36 31.42 0.18 0.76
CA LEU A 36 30.32 -0.20 1.65
C LEU A 36 28.95 0.32 1.16
N ALA A 37 28.93 1.46 0.47
CA ALA A 37 27.69 2.02 -0.08
C ALA A 37 27.13 1.21 -1.27
N LEU A 38 27.97 0.45 -1.98
CA LEU A 38 27.58 -0.33 -3.16
C LEU A 38 26.90 -1.68 -2.80
N LEU A 39 27.07 -2.17 -1.58
CA LEU A 39 26.49 -3.44 -1.12
C LEU A 39 25.06 -3.36 -0.60
N LEU A 40 24.52 -2.15 -0.39
CA LEU A 40 23.14 -1.96 0.07
C LEU A 40 22.11 -1.80 -1.05
N SER A 41 22.52 -1.81 -2.32
CA SER A 41 21.66 -1.45 -3.47
C SER A 41 20.96 -2.62 -4.14
N GLY A 42 20.86 -3.79 -3.54
CA GLY A 42 20.44 -4.99 -4.27
C GLY A 42 19.49 -5.95 -3.61
N LEU A 43 18.71 -5.55 -2.59
CA LEU A 43 17.63 -6.43 -2.14
C LEU A 43 16.47 -6.31 -3.14
N PRO A 44 16.10 -7.41 -3.86
CA PRO A 44 14.92 -7.39 -4.71
C PRO A 44 13.71 -7.10 -3.82
N ALA A 45 12.96 -6.04 -4.15
CA ALA A 45 11.65 -5.81 -3.56
C ALA A 45 10.76 -7.00 -3.97
N VAL A 46 10.49 -7.92 -3.05
CA VAL A 46 9.51 -8.98 -3.29
C VAL A 46 8.15 -8.32 -3.35
N ALA A 47 7.62 -8.19 -4.57
CA ALA A 47 6.26 -7.70 -4.76
C ALA A 47 5.28 -8.65 -4.04
N ALA A 48 4.38 -8.09 -3.24
CA ALA A 48 3.33 -8.90 -2.62
C ALA A 48 2.47 -9.54 -3.72
N PRO A 49 2.06 -10.81 -3.56
CA PRO A 49 1.29 -11.50 -4.60
C PRO A 49 -0.07 -10.82 -4.80
N THR A 50 -0.44 -10.63 -6.07
CA THR A 50 -1.75 -10.06 -6.46
C THR A 50 -2.57 -11.06 -7.26
N VAL A 51 -3.89 -10.87 -7.26
CA VAL A 51 -4.83 -11.62 -8.08
C VAL A 51 -5.94 -10.71 -8.58
N MET A 52 -6.49 -11.00 -9.77
CA MET A 52 -7.65 -10.32 -10.32
C MET A 52 -8.92 -11.07 -9.92
N ILE A 53 -9.89 -10.37 -9.31
CA ILE A 53 -11.17 -10.95 -8.93
C ILE A 53 -12.15 -10.93 -10.12
N GLU A 54 -12.58 -12.12 -10.54
CA GLU A 54 -13.57 -12.28 -11.63
C GLU A 54 -15.01 -12.09 -11.12
N ARG A 55 -15.37 -12.77 -10.03
CA ARG A 55 -16.72 -12.74 -9.44
C ARG A 55 -16.73 -13.19 -7.98
N CYS A 56 -17.80 -12.85 -7.25
CA CYS A 56 -18.06 -13.41 -5.91
C CYS A 56 -19.42 -14.13 -5.90
N HIS A 57 -19.49 -15.27 -5.23
CA HIS A 57 -20.67 -16.13 -5.13
C HIS A 57 -21.61 -15.68 -4.00
N ASP A 58 -21.01 -15.28 -2.88
CA ASP A 58 -21.64 -14.84 -1.65
C ASP A 58 -20.82 -13.71 -1.02
N GLY A 59 -21.09 -13.37 0.23
CA GLY A 59 -20.43 -12.26 0.94
C GLY A 59 -19.02 -12.55 1.45
N ASP A 60 -18.49 -13.75 1.21
CA ASP A 60 -17.14 -14.13 1.68
C ASP A 60 -16.39 -15.10 0.76
N THR A 61 -16.95 -15.41 -0.42
CA THR A 61 -16.32 -16.33 -1.38
C THR A 61 -16.27 -15.72 -2.76
N CYS A 62 -15.04 -15.52 -3.28
CA CYS A 62 -14.79 -15.01 -4.62
C CYS A 62 -14.01 -16.00 -5.49
N ARG A 63 -13.99 -15.75 -6.79
CA ARG A 63 -13.19 -16.48 -7.77
C ARG A 63 -12.31 -15.51 -8.54
N THR A 64 -11.07 -15.90 -8.75
CA THR A 64 -10.11 -15.15 -9.55
C THR A 64 -10.26 -15.48 -11.04
N THR A 65 -9.72 -14.63 -11.90
CA THR A 65 -9.63 -14.86 -13.36
C THR A 65 -8.79 -16.10 -13.71
N SER A 66 -7.85 -16.50 -12.84
CA SER A 66 -7.10 -17.76 -12.99
C SER A 66 -7.88 -19.01 -12.54
N GLY A 67 -9.10 -18.83 -12.01
CA GLY A 67 -9.96 -19.92 -11.55
C GLY A 67 -9.77 -20.35 -10.10
N GLU A 68 -8.87 -19.69 -9.33
CA GLU A 68 -8.71 -19.96 -7.90
C GLU A 68 -9.95 -19.51 -7.13
N SER A 69 -10.48 -20.35 -6.25
CA SER A 69 -11.56 -20.01 -5.32
C SER A 69 -10.97 -19.50 -4.01
N ILE A 70 -11.39 -18.31 -3.59
CA ILE A 70 -10.90 -17.65 -2.38
C ILE A 70 -12.06 -17.55 -1.38
N ARG A 71 -11.86 -18.07 -0.16
CA ARG A 71 -12.69 -17.85 1.03
C ARG A 71 -12.05 -16.77 1.87
N LEU A 72 -12.73 -15.65 2.09
CA LEU A 72 -12.22 -14.59 2.96
C LEU A 72 -12.02 -15.12 4.37
N ALA A 73 -10.82 -14.88 4.91
CA ALA A 73 -10.42 -15.39 6.21
C ALA A 73 -11.13 -14.65 7.34
N CYS A 74 -11.35 -15.36 8.46
CA CYS A 74 -11.78 -14.80 9.74
C CYS A 74 -13.18 -14.19 9.76
N ILE A 75 -13.93 -14.23 8.66
CA ILE A 75 -15.30 -13.72 8.59
C ILE A 75 -16.30 -14.81 8.20
N ASP A 76 -17.57 -14.51 8.45
CA ASP A 76 -18.72 -15.32 8.08
C ASP A 76 -19.83 -14.39 7.58
N ALA A 77 -20.18 -14.53 6.32
CA ALA A 77 -21.26 -13.77 5.70
C ALA A 77 -22.58 -14.58 5.73
N PRO A 78 -23.73 -13.92 5.62
CA PRO A 78 -25.00 -14.63 5.49
C PRO A 78 -25.03 -15.55 4.29
N GLU A 79 -25.55 -16.77 4.51
CA GLU A 79 -25.64 -17.81 3.47
C GLU A 79 -26.77 -17.50 2.47
N MET A 80 -26.52 -17.81 1.18
CA MET A 80 -27.52 -17.63 0.10
C MET A 80 -28.73 -18.56 0.22
N THR A 81 -28.66 -19.56 1.11
CA THR A 81 -29.72 -20.51 1.41
C THR A 81 -30.51 -20.08 2.66
N GLY A 82 -31.77 -20.38 2.74
CA GLY A 82 -32.60 -20.07 3.92
C GLY A 82 -33.88 -19.30 3.58
N PRO A 83 -34.57 -18.74 4.59
CA PRO A 83 -35.81 -17.99 4.38
C PRO A 83 -35.58 -16.68 3.63
N PRO A 84 -36.64 -16.07 3.00
CA PRO A 84 -36.45 -14.90 2.12
C PRO A 84 -35.76 -13.69 2.75
N ASN A 85 -35.92 -13.47 4.05
CA ASN A 85 -35.22 -12.38 4.77
C ASN A 85 -33.73 -12.64 4.89
N ALA A 86 -33.30 -13.88 5.16
CA ALA A 86 -31.89 -14.27 5.21
C ALA A 86 -31.26 -14.18 3.81
N GLN A 87 -31.98 -14.60 2.77
CA GLN A 87 -31.49 -14.47 1.39
C GLN A 87 -31.25 -13.01 0.97
N ARG A 88 -32.11 -12.06 1.40
CA ARG A 88 -31.91 -10.62 1.13
C ARG A 88 -30.61 -10.11 1.77
N LEU A 89 -30.33 -10.51 3.01
CA LEU A 89 -29.08 -10.14 3.68
C LEU A 89 -27.87 -10.74 2.96
N ALA A 90 -27.95 -12.00 2.56
CA ALA A 90 -26.89 -12.66 1.80
C ALA A 90 -26.64 -12.00 0.44
N GLN A 91 -27.69 -11.61 -0.27
CA GLN A 91 -27.58 -10.88 -1.54
C GLN A 91 -26.92 -9.51 -1.32
N ALA A 92 -27.34 -8.76 -0.31
CA ALA A 92 -26.75 -7.46 0.03
C ALA A 92 -25.24 -7.60 0.36
N SER A 93 -24.88 -8.60 1.16
CA SER A 93 -23.50 -8.89 1.51
C SER A 93 -22.66 -9.25 0.26
N ARG A 94 -23.17 -10.15 -0.58
CA ARG A 94 -22.53 -10.51 -1.86
C ARG A 94 -22.34 -9.30 -2.77
N ASP A 95 -23.38 -8.50 -2.94
CA ASP A 95 -23.36 -7.39 -3.89
C ASP A 95 -22.41 -6.28 -3.40
N TYR A 96 -22.35 -6.04 -2.10
CA TYR A 96 -21.37 -5.15 -1.50
C TYR A 96 -19.92 -5.65 -1.73
N LEU A 97 -19.64 -6.94 -1.47
CA LEU A 97 -18.32 -7.51 -1.75
C LEU A 97 -17.95 -7.38 -3.23
N ARG A 98 -18.90 -7.61 -4.15
CA ARG A 98 -18.68 -7.44 -5.59
C ARG A 98 -18.31 -6.02 -5.97
N GLU A 99 -18.97 -5.04 -5.42
CA GLU A 99 -18.68 -3.62 -5.64
C GLU A 99 -17.26 -3.27 -5.19
N LEU A 100 -16.84 -3.83 -4.06
CA LEU A 100 -15.50 -3.62 -3.54
C LEU A 100 -14.41 -4.22 -4.44
N VAL A 101 -14.58 -5.45 -4.96
CA VAL A 101 -13.43 -6.20 -5.50
C VAL A 101 -13.54 -6.71 -6.93
N VAL A 102 -14.73 -6.87 -7.51
CA VAL A 102 -14.86 -7.47 -8.85
C VAL A 102 -14.24 -6.54 -9.92
N GLY A 103 -13.45 -7.14 -10.81
CA GLY A 103 -12.71 -6.44 -11.85
C GLY A 103 -11.49 -5.68 -11.33
N LYS A 104 -11.11 -5.87 -10.06
CA LYS A 104 -9.95 -5.22 -9.46
C LYS A 104 -8.84 -6.23 -9.18
N GLU A 105 -7.60 -5.76 -9.27
CA GLU A 105 -6.43 -6.46 -8.80
C GLU A 105 -6.27 -6.21 -7.30
N VAL A 106 -6.23 -7.27 -6.50
CA VAL A 106 -6.12 -7.22 -5.05
C VAL A 106 -4.84 -7.90 -4.58
N LEU A 107 -4.23 -7.36 -3.52
CA LEU A 107 -3.18 -8.09 -2.80
C LEU A 107 -3.82 -9.26 -2.06
N ILE A 108 -3.14 -10.41 -2.01
CA ILE A 108 -3.65 -11.60 -1.34
C ILE A 108 -2.62 -12.18 -0.34
N ARG A 109 -3.05 -12.36 0.91
CA ARG A 109 -2.32 -13.09 1.93
C ARG A 109 -3.02 -14.43 2.19
N ARG A 110 -2.52 -15.51 1.60
CA ARG A 110 -3.06 -16.86 1.81
C ARG A 110 -2.65 -17.37 3.20
N ILE A 111 -3.62 -17.87 3.96
CA ILE A 111 -3.44 -18.46 5.28
C ILE A 111 -3.39 -19.98 5.17
N GLY A 112 -4.21 -20.56 4.31
CA GLY A 112 -4.28 -22.01 4.12
C GLY A 112 -5.29 -22.42 3.06
N LYS A 113 -5.74 -23.67 3.13
CA LYS A 113 -6.85 -24.20 2.32
C LYS A 113 -7.90 -24.80 3.23
N ASP A 114 -9.16 -24.66 2.85
CA ASP A 114 -10.24 -25.33 3.54
C ASP A 114 -10.47 -26.76 3.01
N ARG A 115 -11.41 -27.48 3.64
CA ARG A 115 -11.77 -28.86 3.24
C ARG A 115 -12.34 -28.99 1.84
N TYR A 116 -12.77 -27.87 1.22
CA TYR A 116 -13.29 -27.83 -0.14
C TYR A 116 -12.23 -27.42 -1.17
N GLY A 117 -10.99 -27.22 -0.74
CA GLY A 117 -9.87 -26.84 -1.57
C GLY A 117 -9.80 -25.35 -1.91
N ARG A 118 -10.68 -24.49 -1.33
CA ARG A 118 -10.60 -23.04 -1.49
C ARG A 118 -9.40 -22.50 -0.76
N ALA A 119 -8.74 -21.49 -1.33
CA ALA A 119 -7.72 -20.72 -0.61
C ALA A 119 -8.41 -19.88 0.48
N VAL A 120 -8.06 -20.11 1.73
CA VAL A 120 -8.44 -19.22 2.84
C VAL A 120 -7.44 -18.08 2.87
N ALA A 121 -7.91 -16.86 2.66
CA ALA A 121 -7.02 -15.71 2.50
C ALA A 121 -7.65 -14.39 2.97
N GLU A 122 -6.79 -13.47 3.38
CA GLU A 122 -7.13 -12.05 3.40
C GLU A 122 -6.83 -11.43 2.05
N ILE A 123 -7.67 -10.51 1.61
CA ILE A 123 -7.46 -9.71 0.39
C ILE A 123 -7.51 -8.23 0.73
N TYR A 124 -6.72 -7.44 0.00
CA TYR A 124 -6.57 -6.02 0.27
C TYR A 124 -6.67 -5.20 -1.01
N LEU A 125 -7.40 -4.10 -0.94
CA LEU A 125 -7.22 -2.93 -1.80
C LEU A 125 -6.52 -1.87 -0.96
N TRP A 126 -5.20 -1.89 -1.00
CA TRP A 126 -4.38 -1.12 -0.07
C TRP A 126 -4.84 0.35 0.10
N PRO A 127 -5.00 0.84 1.34
CA PRO A 127 -4.70 0.19 2.63
C PRO A 127 -5.85 -0.66 3.21
N LEU A 128 -6.97 -0.84 2.52
CA LEU A 128 -8.21 -1.45 3.00
C LEU A 128 -8.09 -2.98 3.05
N ASN A 129 -8.32 -3.58 4.23
CA ASN A 129 -8.57 -5.01 4.37
C ASN A 129 -10.04 -5.29 4.07
N ILE A 130 -10.32 -6.10 3.06
CA ILE A 130 -11.70 -6.35 2.60
C ILE A 130 -12.52 -7.13 3.63
N GLY A 131 -11.91 -8.07 4.37
CA GLY A 131 -12.60 -8.80 5.43
C GLY A 131 -13.02 -7.90 6.58
N GLU A 132 -12.14 -7.02 7.02
CA GLU A 132 -12.42 -6.00 8.04
C GLU A 132 -13.53 -5.04 7.58
N GLU A 133 -13.48 -4.57 6.33
CA GLU A 133 -14.50 -3.71 5.75
C GLU A 133 -15.88 -4.38 5.70
N MET A 134 -15.95 -5.66 5.32
CA MET A 134 -17.19 -6.43 5.33
C MET A 134 -17.83 -6.53 6.72
N VAL A 135 -17.00 -6.63 7.77
CA VAL A 135 -17.47 -6.63 9.17
C VAL A 135 -17.87 -5.24 9.61
N ALA A 136 -17.04 -4.22 9.36
CA ALA A 136 -17.31 -2.83 9.75
C ALA A 136 -18.59 -2.27 9.12
N SER A 137 -18.90 -2.67 7.87
CA SER A 137 -20.12 -2.29 7.15
C SER A 137 -21.35 -3.14 7.51
N GLY A 138 -21.20 -4.15 8.38
CA GLY A 138 -22.30 -5.03 8.82
C GLY A 138 -22.72 -6.08 7.80
N HIS A 139 -21.91 -6.33 6.77
CA HIS A 139 -22.17 -7.34 5.74
C HIS A 139 -21.62 -8.73 6.08
N ALA A 140 -20.75 -8.82 7.10
CA ALA A 140 -20.25 -10.06 7.65
C ALA A 140 -20.06 -9.93 9.17
N ARG A 141 -19.77 -11.05 9.83
CA ARG A 141 -19.35 -11.08 11.24
C ARG A 141 -17.99 -11.73 11.38
N ILE A 142 -17.30 -11.47 12.47
CA ILE A 142 -16.07 -12.17 12.81
C ILE A 142 -16.43 -13.64 13.11
N LEU A 143 -15.62 -14.54 12.58
CA LEU A 143 -15.72 -15.98 12.83
C LEU A 143 -14.74 -16.34 13.97
N ASP A 144 -15.22 -16.24 15.22
CA ASP A 144 -14.42 -16.29 16.45
C ASP A 144 -13.38 -17.41 16.49
N ARG A 145 -13.76 -18.64 16.07
CA ARG A 145 -12.85 -19.80 16.05
C ARG A 145 -11.60 -19.64 15.18
N TYR A 146 -11.59 -18.63 14.27
CA TYR A 146 -10.48 -18.33 13.38
C TYR A 146 -9.94 -16.90 13.55
N ALA A 147 -10.49 -16.11 14.47
CA ALA A 147 -10.12 -14.72 14.68
C ALA A 147 -8.62 -14.52 14.91
N SER A 148 -7.97 -15.48 15.62
CA SER A 148 -6.53 -15.43 15.90
C SER A 148 -5.63 -15.48 14.65
N GLN A 149 -6.16 -15.83 13.48
CA GLN A 149 -5.42 -15.84 12.21
C GLN A 149 -5.36 -14.45 11.54
N CYS A 150 -6.21 -13.52 11.98
CA CYS A 150 -6.34 -12.17 11.45
C CYS A 150 -6.18 -11.16 12.58
N PRO A 151 -5.04 -10.47 12.70
CA PRO A 151 -4.77 -9.56 13.83
C PRO A 151 -5.87 -8.50 14.08
N TRP A 152 -6.48 -7.97 13.02
CA TRP A 152 -7.57 -6.99 13.11
C TRP A 152 -8.85 -7.55 13.76
N ALA A 153 -9.08 -8.86 13.67
CA ALA A 153 -10.28 -9.50 14.23
C ALA A 153 -10.19 -9.72 15.76
N LEU A 154 -9.06 -9.36 16.38
CA LEU A 154 -8.83 -9.43 17.82
C LEU A 154 -8.97 -8.07 18.53
N LEU A 155 -9.24 -6.99 17.78
CA LEU A 155 -9.43 -5.64 18.29
C LEU A 155 -10.90 -5.40 18.61
#